data_fc0307de386e7bc5481266efee2f708f
#
_entry.id   fc0307de386e7bc5481266efee2f708f
#
_cell.length_a   1.000
_cell.length_b   1.000
_cell.length_c   1.000
_cell.angle_alpha   90.00
_cell.angle_beta   90.00
_cell.angle_gamma   90.00
#
_symmetry.space_group_name_H-M   'P 1'
#
loop_
_entity.id
_entity.type
_entity.pdbx_description
1 polymer ?
#
loop_
_entity_poly.entity_id
_entity_poly.type
_entity_poly.pdbx_seq_one_letter_code
_entity_poly.pdbx_strand_id
1 'polypeptide(L)'
;LLLNFGLLELFGALLSKVMRPVFNLPGRSAIDCMASWLGDGSVGILLTSKQYENNFYTQREAAVVGTTFSAVSITFSLVVLAQVQLEHLFLPFYGAICLAGVIAAIIIPRLPPLSLKKDRYMDGSEPKKDADAVPAGHTTFSWGMDLALKRAGQVTSVQSVFKEGVHNAIDMVFGVLPVVMGLGTVALVIAEYTPVFEILGQPFIPYLELLQIPEAVAASQTIVIGFADMFIPSIMAASIESEMTRFVVAALSITQLIYMSEVGALILGSRIPVNIFELFVIFILRTLITLPVIAGVAHLVF
;
A
#
# COMPACT_ATOMS: atom_id res chain seq x y z
N LEU A 1 2.59 -9.24 18.62
CA LEU A 1 3.97 -9.72 18.76
C LEU A 1 4.99 -8.72 18.19
N LEU A 2 4.87 -8.30 16.93
CA LEU A 2 5.80 -7.35 16.27
C LEU A 2 5.98 -6.05 17.07
N LEU A 3 4.90 -5.49 17.63
CA LEU A 3 4.90 -4.24 18.39
C LEU A 3 5.59 -4.34 19.76
N ASN A 4 5.63 -5.53 20.35
CA ASN A 4 5.98 -5.69 21.78
C ASN A 4 7.39 -6.29 22.00
N PHE A 5 7.92 -7.03 21.01
CA PHE A 5 9.20 -7.73 21.15
C PHE A 5 10.39 -7.04 20.48
N GLY A 6 10.26 -5.77 20.12
CA GLY A 6 11.38 -4.94 19.65
C GLY A 6 11.86 -5.24 18.22
N LEU A 7 11.15 -6.05 17.45
CA LEU A 7 11.52 -6.32 16.05
C LEU A 7 11.48 -5.04 15.20
N LEU A 8 10.51 -4.16 15.46
CA LEU A 8 10.40 -2.88 14.77
C LEU A 8 11.59 -1.96 15.03
N GLU A 9 12.10 -1.98 16.27
CA GLU A 9 13.26 -1.20 16.68
C GLU A 9 14.54 -1.71 16.03
N LEU A 10 14.73 -3.04 16.00
CA LEU A 10 15.91 -3.68 15.40
C LEU A 10 15.97 -3.40 13.88
N PHE A 11 14.91 -3.78 13.16
CA PHE A 11 14.87 -3.58 11.71
C PHE A 11 14.77 -2.09 11.36
N GLY A 12 14.11 -1.29 12.20
CA GLY A 12 14.04 0.15 12.06
C GLY A 12 15.42 0.78 12.05
N ALA A 13 16.29 0.39 12.98
CA ALA A 13 17.68 0.86 13.01
C ALA A 13 18.48 0.38 11.79
N LEU A 14 18.38 -0.90 11.43
CA LEU A 14 19.12 -1.49 10.31
C LEU A 14 18.78 -0.85 8.95
N LEU A 15 17.50 -0.60 8.71
CA LEU A 15 17.01 -0.14 7.41
C LEU A 15 16.89 1.39 7.30
N SER A 16 17.13 2.13 8.39
CA SER A 16 17.04 3.60 8.40
C SER A 16 17.93 4.27 7.35
N LYS A 17 19.14 3.71 7.10
CA LYS A 17 20.10 4.20 6.10
C LYS A 17 19.60 4.09 4.65
N VAL A 18 18.65 3.22 4.38
CA VAL A 18 18.03 3.04 3.05
C VAL A 18 16.68 3.75 3.00
N MET A 19 15.86 3.56 4.03
CA MET A 19 14.48 4.05 4.05
C MET A 19 14.40 5.58 4.05
N ARG A 20 15.24 6.26 4.85
CA ARG A 20 15.24 7.73 4.91
C ARG A 20 15.64 8.40 3.58
N PRO A 21 16.79 8.10 2.96
CA PRO A 21 17.21 8.80 1.74
C PRO A 21 16.38 8.42 0.50
N VAL A 22 15.95 7.17 0.37
CA VAL A 22 15.24 6.67 -0.83
C VAL A 22 13.76 7.01 -0.75
N PHE A 23 13.10 6.66 0.35
CA PHE A 23 11.65 6.71 0.49
C PHE A 23 11.16 7.86 1.39
N ASN A 24 12.07 8.56 2.05
CA ASN A 24 11.75 9.62 3.02
C ASN A 24 10.89 9.11 4.20
N LEU A 25 11.14 7.88 4.62
CA LEU A 25 10.41 7.16 5.67
C LEU A 25 11.37 6.67 6.77
N PRO A 26 10.90 6.50 8.02
CA PRO A 26 11.70 5.88 9.07
C PRO A 26 11.97 4.41 8.75
N GLY A 27 13.09 3.88 9.21
CA GLY A 27 13.50 2.49 8.92
C GLY A 27 12.47 1.44 9.34
N ARG A 28 11.69 1.71 10.40
CA ARG A 28 10.63 0.80 10.90
C ARG A 28 9.49 0.57 9.91
N SER A 29 9.26 1.49 8.97
CA SER A 29 8.22 1.34 7.93
C SER A 29 8.50 0.17 6.98
N ALA A 30 9.74 -0.31 6.90
CA ALA A 30 10.06 -1.52 6.16
C ALA A 30 9.35 -2.76 6.71
N ILE A 31 9.10 -2.80 8.02
CA ILE A 31 8.37 -3.92 8.65
C ILE A 31 6.88 -3.88 8.25
N ASP A 32 6.28 -2.69 8.19
CA ASP A 32 4.89 -2.54 7.76
C ASP A 32 4.74 -3.01 6.31
N CYS A 33 5.70 -2.65 5.45
CA CYS A 33 5.77 -3.13 4.07
C CYS A 33 5.91 -4.66 4.00
N MET A 34 6.84 -5.24 4.77
CA MET A 34 7.04 -6.70 4.81
C MET A 34 5.80 -7.43 5.34
N ALA A 35 5.12 -6.86 6.34
CA ALA A 35 3.88 -7.42 6.89
C ALA A 35 2.77 -7.47 5.83
N SER A 36 2.67 -6.44 4.99
CA SER A 36 1.74 -6.42 3.85
C SER A 36 2.12 -7.43 2.76
N TRP A 37 3.38 -7.52 2.40
CA TRP A 37 3.88 -8.40 1.32
C TRP A 37 3.76 -9.88 1.64
N LEU A 38 4.14 -10.27 2.86
CA LEU A 38 4.16 -11.66 3.31
C LEU A 38 2.83 -12.11 3.93
N GLY A 39 2.03 -11.16 4.39
CA GLY A 39 0.74 -11.38 5.01
C GLY A 39 -0.39 -10.86 4.13
N ASP A 40 -0.97 -9.76 4.58
CA ASP A 40 -2.13 -9.11 3.97
C ASP A 40 -1.98 -7.59 4.07
N GLY A 41 -2.45 -6.85 3.05
CA GLY A 41 -2.41 -5.39 3.03
C GLY A 41 -3.09 -4.74 4.23
N SER A 42 -4.17 -5.34 4.73
CA SER A 42 -4.90 -4.89 5.91
C SER A 42 -4.03 -4.91 7.17
N VAL A 43 -3.17 -5.91 7.33
CA VAL A 43 -2.23 -6.02 8.47
C VAL A 43 -1.25 -4.86 8.48
N GLY A 44 -0.69 -4.51 7.32
CA GLY A 44 0.24 -3.38 7.19
C GLY A 44 -0.41 -2.05 7.56
N ILE A 45 -1.65 -1.81 7.11
CA ILE A 45 -2.39 -0.57 7.41
C ILE A 45 -2.72 -0.47 8.90
N LEU A 46 -3.16 -1.57 9.52
CA LEU A 46 -3.46 -1.60 10.95
C LEU A 46 -2.20 -1.36 11.79
N LEU A 47 -1.07 -1.97 11.40
CA LEU A 47 0.22 -1.74 12.05
C LEU A 47 0.63 -0.27 11.93
N THR A 48 0.51 0.31 10.74
CA THR A 48 0.79 1.73 10.48
C THR A 48 -0.11 2.64 11.31
N SER A 49 -1.43 2.36 11.40
CA SER A 49 -2.35 3.12 12.23
C SER A 49 -1.95 3.10 13.70
N LYS A 50 -1.62 1.91 14.24
CA LYS A 50 -1.16 1.77 15.63
C LYS A 50 0.17 2.47 15.88
N GLN A 51 1.09 2.47 14.93
CA GLN A 51 2.34 3.22 15.05
C GLN A 51 2.12 4.74 15.01
N TYR A 52 1.15 5.20 14.21
CA TYR A 52 0.74 6.61 14.21
C TYR A 52 0.09 7.01 15.54
N GLU A 53 -0.84 6.22 16.07
CA GLU A 53 -1.48 6.42 17.38
C GLU A 53 -0.46 6.47 18.54
N ASN A 54 0.61 5.69 18.44
CA ASN A 54 1.68 5.63 19.43
C ASN A 54 2.79 6.68 19.20
N ASN A 55 2.60 7.66 18.32
CA ASN A 55 3.56 8.72 18.00
C ASN A 55 4.92 8.20 17.49
N PHE A 56 4.91 7.12 16.73
CA PHE A 56 6.08 6.62 16.01
C PHE A 56 6.14 7.12 14.56
N TYR A 57 4.99 7.46 13.97
CA TYR A 57 4.90 8.07 12.66
C TYR A 57 4.32 9.48 12.76
N THR A 58 4.81 10.38 11.91
CA THR A 58 4.16 11.67 11.66
C THR A 58 2.93 11.46 10.76
N GLN A 59 2.08 12.48 10.65
CA GLN A 59 0.93 12.48 9.75
C GLN A 59 1.32 12.12 8.31
N ARG A 60 2.44 12.70 7.84
CA ARG A 60 2.98 12.45 6.52
C ARG A 60 3.47 11.01 6.38
N GLU A 61 4.29 10.53 7.31
CA GLU A 61 4.83 9.18 7.29
C GLU A 61 3.72 8.13 7.30
N ALA A 62 2.73 8.26 8.20
CA ALA A 62 1.58 7.34 8.25
C ALA A 62 0.77 7.34 6.94
N ALA A 63 0.50 8.52 6.36
CA ALA A 63 -0.19 8.64 5.10
C ALA A 63 0.60 7.98 3.95
N VAL A 64 1.92 8.20 3.87
CA VAL A 64 2.79 7.62 2.86
C VAL A 64 2.86 6.09 3.01
N VAL A 65 3.08 5.56 4.21
CA VAL A 65 3.16 4.11 4.44
C VAL A 65 1.84 3.43 4.05
N GLY A 66 0.70 3.95 4.51
CA GLY A 66 -0.61 3.38 4.23
C GLY A 66 -1.01 3.40 2.75
N THR A 67 -0.62 4.45 2.01
CA THR A 67 -1.08 4.65 0.63
C THR A 67 -0.08 4.26 -0.46
N THR A 68 1.22 4.13 -0.13
CA THR A 68 2.25 3.88 -1.15
C THR A 68 3.18 2.73 -0.82
N PHE A 69 3.29 2.35 0.44
CA PHE A 69 4.26 1.37 0.91
C PHE A 69 3.65 0.01 1.29
N SER A 70 2.34 -0.08 1.48
CA SER A 70 1.64 -1.35 1.54
C SER A 70 1.72 -2.05 0.18
N ALA A 71 1.71 -3.36 0.16
CA ALA A 71 1.73 -4.13 -1.08
C ALA A 71 0.73 -5.28 -0.99
N VAL A 72 0.23 -5.68 -2.14
CA VAL A 72 -0.63 -6.85 -2.25
C VAL A 72 0.21 -8.11 -2.07
N SER A 73 -0.32 -9.11 -1.38
CA SER A 73 0.40 -10.35 -1.12
C SER A 73 0.77 -11.09 -2.41
N ILE A 74 1.89 -11.80 -2.38
CA ILE A 74 2.37 -12.65 -3.48
C ILE A 74 1.29 -13.66 -3.89
N THR A 75 0.60 -14.24 -2.91
CA THR A 75 -0.44 -15.24 -3.11
C THR A 75 -1.63 -14.66 -3.90
N PHE A 76 -2.07 -13.45 -3.55
CA PHE A 76 -3.18 -12.81 -4.26
C PHE A 76 -2.77 -12.38 -5.68
N SER A 77 -1.51 -12.01 -5.89
CA SER A 77 -0.99 -11.72 -7.23
C SER A 77 -1.09 -12.93 -8.16
N LEU A 78 -0.92 -14.15 -7.64
CA LEU A 78 -1.15 -15.38 -8.40
C LEU A 78 -2.65 -15.59 -8.72
N VAL A 79 -3.55 -15.27 -7.81
CA VAL A 79 -5.00 -15.36 -8.04
C VAL A 79 -5.43 -14.40 -9.15
N VAL A 80 -4.94 -13.16 -9.13
CA VAL A 80 -5.21 -12.16 -10.17
C VAL A 80 -4.69 -12.63 -11.53
N LEU A 81 -3.47 -13.18 -11.55
CA LEU A 81 -2.86 -13.66 -12.80
C LEU A 81 -3.59 -14.89 -13.37
N ALA A 82 -4.06 -15.80 -12.51
CA ALA A 82 -4.87 -16.93 -12.89
C ALA A 82 -6.23 -16.51 -13.49
N GLN A 83 -6.84 -15.45 -12.95
CA GLN A 83 -8.09 -14.90 -13.47
C GLN A 83 -7.97 -14.45 -14.94
N VAL A 84 -6.83 -13.92 -15.32
CA VAL A 84 -6.54 -13.47 -16.70
C VAL A 84 -5.84 -14.56 -17.55
N GLN A 85 -5.68 -15.78 -17.02
CA GLN A 85 -5.12 -16.95 -17.72
C GLN A 85 -3.66 -16.75 -18.20
N LEU A 86 -2.82 -16.15 -17.37
CA LEU A 86 -1.42 -15.85 -17.68
C LEU A 86 -0.44 -16.38 -16.62
N GLU A 87 -0.78 -17.51 -15.93
CA GLU A 87 0.00 -18.05 -14.81
C GLU A 87 1.45 -18.37 -15.19
N HIS A 88 1.68 -18.74 -16.45
CA HIS A 88 3.01 -19.01 -16.99
C HIS A 88 3.93 -17.77 -17.02
N LEU A 89 3.37 -16.56 -16.95
CA LEU A 89 4.09 -15.29 -16.90
C LEU A 89 4.30 -14.74 -15.48
N PHE A 90 4.15 -15.56 -14.45
CA PHE A 90 4.22 -15.10 -13.04
C PHE A 90 5.51 -14.33 -12.74
N LEU A 91 6.66 -14.79 -13.19
CA LEU A 91 7.94 -14.16 -12.87
C LEU A 91 8.07 -12.74 -13.46
N PRO A 92 7.87 -12.50 -14.77
CA PRO A 92 7.88 -11.15 -15.33
C PRO A 92 6.73 -10.29 -14.77
N PHE A 93 5.55 -10.86 -14.51
CA PHE A 93 4.41 -10.18 -13.91
C PHE A 93 4.74 -9.63 -12.52
N TYR A 94 5.25 -10.48 -11.65
CA TYR A 94 5.61 -10.07 -10.30
C TYR A 94 6.80 -9.10 -10.29
N GLY A 95 7.74 -9.29 -11.22
CA GLY A 95 8.83 -8.34 -11.46
C GLY A 95 8.32 -6.94 -11.86
N ALA A 96 7.33 -6.87 -12.74
CA ALA A 96 6.69 -5.61 -13.14
C ALA A 96 6.00 -4.92 -11.96
N ILE A 97 5.26 -5.67 -11.14
CA ILE A 97 4.60 -5.16 -9.92
C ILE A 97 5.62 -4.59 -8.93
N CYS A 98 6.69 -5.34 -8.65
CA CYS A 98 7.75 -4.89 -7.74
C CYS A 98 8.43 -3.62 -8.27
N LEU A 99 8.80 -3.58 -9.53
CA LEU A 99 9.45 -2.42 -10.16
C LEU A 99 8.54 -1.19 -10.12
N ALA A 100 7.28 -1.35 -10.55
CA ALA A 100 6.29 -0.27 -10.54
C ALA A 100 6.00 0.21 -9.11
N GLY A 101 5.89 -0.71 -8.16
CA GLY A 101 5.69 -0.40 -6.73
C GLY A 101 6.83 0.41 -6.14
N VAL A 102 8.08 0.03 -6.40
CA VAL A 102 9.27 0.78 -5.94
C VAL A 102 9.32 2.18 -6.55
N ILE A 103 9.09 2.31 -7.85
CA ILE A 103 9.06 3.61 -8.53
C ILE A 103 7.95 4.49 -7.95
N ALA A 104 6.76 3.95 -7.76
CA ALA A 104 5.65 4.66 -7.13
C ALA A 104 6.00 5.10 -5.69
N ALA A 105 6.60 4.23 -4.89
CA ALA A 105 7.02 4.53 -3.52
C ALA A 105 8.11 5.64 -3.44
N ILE A 106 8.89 5.81 -4.49
CA ILE A 106 9.88 6.90 -4.58
C ILE A 106 9.22 8.22 -5.00
N ILE A 107 8.34 8.20 -6.00
CA ILE A 107 7.80 9.42 -6.63
C ILE A 107 6.62 10.00 -5.85
N ILE A 108 5.63 9.18 -5.52
CA ILE A 108 4.33 9.64 -4.99
C ILE A 108 4.45 10.39 -3.66
N PRO A 109 5.32 10.00 -2.69
CA PRO A 109 5.50 10.76 -1.45
C PRO A 109 5.97 12.20 -1.66
N ARG A 110 6.53 12.50 -2.83
CA ARG A 110 7.04 13.83 -3.20
C ARG A 110 6.00 14.70 -3.92
N LEU A 111 4.85 14.12 -4.25
CA LEU A 111 3.75 14.80 -4.94
C LEU A 111 2.61 15.14 -3.97
N PRO A 112 1.82 16.22 -4.25
CA PRO A 112 0.55 16.43 -3.56
C PRO A 112 -0.41 15.25 -3.80
N PRO A 113 -1.24 14.86 -2.83
CA PRO A 113 -1.46 15.49 -1.52
C PRO A 113 -0.46 15.09 -0.43
N LEU A 114 0.34 14.04 -0.62
CA LEU A 114 1.21 13.49 0.42
C LEU A 114 2.34 14.45 0.83
N SER A 115 2.92 15.19 -0.13
CA SER A 115 3.95 16.18 0.16
C SER A 115 3.46 17.37 0.99
N LEU A 116 2.14 17.60 1.02
CA LEU A 116 1.51 18.69 1.77
C LEU A 116 1.11 18.27 3.20
N LYS A 117 1.20 16.99 3.53
CA LYS A 117 0.92 16.51 4.89
C LYS A 117 1.94 17.04 5.89
N LYS A 118 1.46 17.36 7.09
CA LYS A 118 2.29 17.93 8.16
C LYS A 118 3.25 16.88 8.72
N ASP A 119 4.46 17.30 8.99
CA ASP A 119 5.47 16.46 9.63
C ASP A 119 5.37 16.61 11.16
N ARG A 120 4.22 16.14 11.72
CA ARG A 120 3.88 16.19 13.14
C ARG A 120 3.29 14.87 13.58
N TYR A 121 3.61 14.46 14.80
CA TYR A 121 2.99 13.30 15.44
C TYR A 121 1.52 13.55 15.76
N MET A 122 0.80 12.51 16.18
CA MET A 122 -0.62 12.60 16.53
C MET A 122 -0.88 13.54 17.72
N ASP A 123 0.04 13.62 18.66
CA ASP A 123 0.00 14.56 19.81
C ASP A 123 0.34 16.00 19.45
N GLY A 124 0.66 16.30 18.19
CA GLY A 124 1.03 17.63 17.69
C GLY A 124 2.50 17.99 17.84
N SER A 125 3.31 17.13 18.47
CA SER A 125 4.75 17.33 18.61
C SER A 125 5.48 17.17 17.26
N GLU A 126 6.64 17.81 17.13
CA GLU A 126 7.47 17.71 15.92
C GLU A 126 8.53 16.61 16.09
N PRO A 127 8.86 15.89 14.98
CA PRO A 127 9.91 14.88 15.02
C PRO A 127 11.25 15.51 15.36
N LYS A 128 11.99 14.89 16.26
CA LYS A 128 13.37 15.28 16.56
C LYS A 128 14.23 14.98 15.32
N LYS A 129 15.04 15.96 14.89
CA LYS A 129 15.91 15.82 13.69
C LYS A 129 16.81 14.58 13.72
N ASP A 130 17.16 14.09 14.90
CA ASP A 130 18.09 12.98 15.11
C ASP A 130 17.41 11.72 15.71
N ALA A 131 16.07 11.59 15.56
CA ALA A 131 15.33 10.48 16.17
C ALA A 131 15.84 9.09 15.72
N ASP A 132 16.38 8.97 14.50
CA ASP A 132 16.94 7.75 13.93
C ASP A 132 18.49 7.71 13.97
N ALA A 133 19.14 8.72 14.59
CA ALA A 133 20.61 8.78 14.64
C ALA A 133 21.17 7.69 15.57
N VAL A 134 22.15 6.95 15.07
CA VAL A 134 22.89 5.99 15.89
C VAL A 134 23.88 6.76 16.77
N PRO A 135 23.83 6.62 18.11
CA PRO A 135 24.75 7.30 19.01
C PRO A 135 26.21 6.94 18.74
N ALA A 136 27.10 7.88 19.04
CA ALA A 136 28.55 7.65 18.93
C ALA A 136 28.96 6.45 19.79
N GLY A 137 29.73 5.53 19.20
CA GLY A 137 30.20 4.30 19.87
C GLY A 137 29.32 3.06 19.64
N HIS A 138 28.16 3.19 19.00
CA HIS A 138 27.32 2.04 18.61
C HIS A 138 27.39 1.80 17.10
N THR A 139 27.34 0.50 16.72
CA THR A 139 27.00 0.11 15.35
C THR A 139 25.48 0.15 15.17
N THR A 140 24.99 0.24 13.94
CA THR A 140 23.55 0.22 13.63
C THR A 140 22.87 -1.04 14.21
N PHE A 141 23.55 -2.18 14.14
CA PHE A 141 23.05 -3.46 14.70
C PHE A 141 23.03 -3.45 16.24
N SER A 142 24.14 -3.03 16.87
CA SER A 142 24.22 -2.94 18.34
C SER A 142 23.15 -1.99 18.89
N TRP A 143 22.99 -0.82 18.28
CA TRP A 143 21.96 0.14 18.68
C TRP A 143 20.54 -0.42 18.49
N GLY A 144 20.26 -1.05 17.34
CA GLY A 144 18.96 -1.68 17.09
C GLY A 144 18.66 -2.80 18.07
N MET A 145 19.68 -3.60 18.44
CA MET A 145 19.54 -4.68 19.42
C MET A 145 19.26 -4.13 20.83
N ASP A 146 19.96 -3.06 21.24
CA ASP A 146 19.74 -2.41 22.54
C ASP A 146 18.32 -1.84 22.64
N LEU A 147 17.83 -1.18 21.58
CA LEU A 147 16.46 -0.69 21.52
C LEU A 147 15.44 -1.84 21.57
N ALA A 148 15.70 -2.92 20.83
CA ALA A 148 14.84 -4.11 20.81
C ALA A 148 14.76 -4.78 22.19
N LEU A 149 15.88 -4.98 22.85
CA LEU A 149 15.94 -5.55 24.20
C LEU A 149 15.26 -4.66 25.24
N LYS A 150 15.46 -3.34 25.13
CA LYS A 150 14.77 -2.36 26.00
C LYS A 150 13.26 -2.42 25.79
N ARG A 151 12.77 -2.53 24.55
CA ARG A 151 11.34 -2.68 24.26
C ARG A 151 10.78 -4.00 24.76
N ALA A 152 11.46 -5.11 24.49
CA ALA A 152 11.10 -6.44 24.96
C ALA A 152 11.07 -6.53 26.50
N GLY A 153 12.01 -5.86 27.18
CA GLY A 153 12.08 -5.80 28.65
C GLY A 153 10.91 -5.02 29.29
N GLN A 154 10.16 -4.22 28.52
CA GLN A 154 8.93 -3.56 29.01
C GLN A 154 7.72 -4.52 29.07
N VAL A 155 7.83 -5.69 28.44
CA VAL A 155 6.77 -6.71 28.48
C VAL A 155 6.80 -7.38 29.86
N THR A 156 5.86 -7.02 30.72
CA THR A 156 5.77 -7.52 32.09
C THR A 156 5.13 -8.90 32.19
N SER A 157 4.29 -9.27 31.21
CA SER A 157 3.54 -10.53 31.23
C SER A 157 3.08 -10.90 29.82
N VAL A 158 3.14 -12.19 29.48
CA VAL A 158 2.58 -12.75 28.25
C VAL A 158 1.05 -12.54 28.21
N GLN A 159 0.39 -12.56 29.37
CA GLN A 159 -1.02 -12.32 29.46
C GLN A 159 -1.42 -10.88 29.04
N SER A 160 -0.60 -9.88 29.34
CA SER A 160 -0.83 -8.50 28.90
C SER A 160 -0.73 -8.38 27.38
N VAL A 161 0.25 -9.05 26.76
CA VAL A 161 0.40 -9.09 25.28
C VAL A 161 -0.79 -9.76 24.61
N PHE A 162 -1.27 -10.87 25.18
CA PHE A 162 -2.46 -11.56 24.69
C PHE A 162 -3.71 -10.69 24.82
N LYS A 163 -3.92 -10.05 25.98
CA LYS A 163 -5.04 -9.13 26.22
C LYS A 163 -5.02 -7.95 25.25
N GLU A 164 -3.85 -7.36 25.00
CA GLU A 164 -3.68 -6.28 24.02
C GLU A 164 -3.99 -6.78 22.60
N GLY A 165 -3.53 -7.97 22.23
CA GLY A 165 -3.84 -8.59 20.95
C GLY A 165 -5.33 -8.83 20.73
N VAL A 166 -6.04 -9.33 21.77
CA VAL A 166 -7.50 -9.52 21.73
C VAL A 166 -8.21 -8.16 21.62
N HIS A 167 -7.77 -7.15 22.35
CA HIS A 167 -8.35 -5.81 22.29
C HIS A 167 -8.19 -5.20 20.89
N ASN A 168 -7.01 -5.29 20.32
CA ASN A 168 -6.76 -4.83 18.94
C ASN A 168 -7.63 -5.59 17.91
N ALA A 169 -7.84 -6.89 18.09
CA ALA A 169 -8.73 -7.68 17.23
C ALA A 169 -10.20 -7.23 17.37
N ILE A 170 -10.66 -6.95 18.59
CA ILE A 170 -12.01 -6.42 18.85
C ILE A 170 -12.17 -5.05 18.20
N ASP A 171 -11.21 -4.15 18.38
CA ASP A 171 -11.22 -2.82 17.75
C ASP A 171 -11.29 -2.92 16.22
N MET A 172 -10.58 -3.88 15.63
CA MET A 172 -10.63 -4.15 14.20
C MET A 172 -12.02 -4.63 13.76
N VAL A 173 -12.56 -5.65 14.42
CA VAL A 173 -13.84 -6.27 14.04
C VAL A 173 -15.00 -5.30 14.22
N PHE A 174 -15.05 -4.54 15.30
CA PHE A 174 -16.19 -3.69 15.62
C PHE A 174 -15.99 -2.21 15.22
N GLY A 175 -14.75 -1.75 15.09
CA GLY A 175 -14.45 -0.37 14.70
C GLY A 175 -14.21 -0.23 13.20
N VAL A 176 -13.31 -1.05 12.64
CA VAL A 176 -12.82 -0.87 11.26
C VAL A 176 -13.66 -1.65 10.26
N LEU A 177 -13.97 -2.93 10.52
CA LEU A 177 -14.68 -3.80 9.58
C LEU A 177 -16.05 -3.26 9.13
N PRO A 178 -16.91 -2.67 10.00
CA PRO A 178 -18.17 -2.07 9.55
C PRO A 178 -17.98 -0.92 8.56
N VAL A 179 -16.90 -0.13 8.72
CA VAL A 179 -16.57 0.98 7.80
C VAL A 179 -16.15 0.39 6.44
N VAL A 180 -15.31 -0.64 6.44
CA VAL A 180 -14.89 -1.35 5.21
C VAL A 180 -16.10 -1.94 4.48
N MET A 181 -16.99 -2.64 5.21
CA MET A 181 -18.19 -3.20 4.62
C MET A 181 -19.12 -2.12 4.06
N GLY A 182 -19.33 -1.04 4.80
CA GLY A 182 -20.21 0.06 4.36
C GLY A 182 -19.66 0.79 3.13
N LEU A 183 -18.44 1.28 3.18
CA LEU A 183 -17.81 2.01 2.08
C LEU A 183 -17.55 1.10 0.88
N GLY A 184 -17.07 -0.12 1.11
CA GLY A 184 -16.85 -1.10 0.06
C GLY A 184 -18.14 -1.45 -0.68
N THR A 185 -19.23 -1.72 0.05
CA THR A 185 -20.55 -2.00 -0.57
C THR A 185 -21.02 -0.82 -1.43
N VAL A 186 -20.91 0.41 -0.93
CA VAL A 186 -21.30 1.61 -1.71
C VAL A 186 -20.46 1.72 -2.99
N ALA A 187 -19.14 1.52 -2.90
CA ALA A 187 -18.25 1.57 -4.06
C ALA A 187 -18.59 0.48 -5.10
N LEU A 188 -18.87 -0.75 -4.64
CA LEU A 188 -19.26 -1.86 -5.52
C LEU A 188 -20.63 -1.62 -6.18
N VAL A 189 -21.61 -1.07 -5.44
CA VAL A 189 -22.93 -0.70 -6.02
C VAL A 189 -22.75 0.37 -7.10
N ILE A 190 -21.91 1.39 -6.87
CA ILE A 190 -21.63 2.40 -7.89
C ILE A 190 -20.96 1.76 -9.12
N ALA A 191 -20.02 0.85 -8.90
CA ALA A 191 -19.31 0.16 -9.98
C ALA A 191 -20.24 -0.71 -10.83
N GLU A 192 -21.16 -1.45 -10.20
CA GLU A 192 -22.04 -2.42 -10.86
C GLU A 192 -23.24 -1.76 -11.56
N TYR A 193 -23.84 -0.74 -10.92
CA TYR A 193 -25.12 -0.17 -11.36
C TYR A 193 -25.00 1.21 -12.02
N THR A 194 -23.80 1.75 -12.16
CA THR A 194 -23.62 3.08 -12.80
C THR A 194 -22.42 3.09 -13.75
N PRO A 195 -22.45 3.89 -14.83
CA PRO A 195 -21.32 4.01 -15.76
C PRO A 195 -20.23 4.97 -15.26
N VAL A 196 -20.23 5.36 -13.99
CA VAL A 196 -19.32 6.39 -13.44
C VAL A 196 -17.87 6.04 -13.67
N PHE A 197 -17.46 4.81 -13.33
CA PHE A 197 -16.07 4.40 -13.48
C PHE A 197 -15.66 4.23 -14.94
N GLU A 198 -16.56 3.81 -15.83
CA GLU A 198 -16.30 3.75 -17.27
C GLU A 198 -16.07 5.15 -17.85
N ILE A 199 -16.93 6.12 -17.51
CA ILE A 199 -16.79 7.51 -17.94
C ILE A 199 -15.48 8.11 -17.43
N LEU A 200 -15.13 7.86 -16.17
CA LEU A 200 -13.88 8.32 -15.57
C LEU A 200 -12.64 7.61 -16.17
N GLY A 201 -12.82 6.45 -16.78
CA GLY A 201 -11.77 5.71 -17.50
C GLY A 201 -11.44 6.29 -18.88
N GLN A 202 -12.41 6.93 -19.55
CA GLN A 202 -12.21 7.45 -20.92
C GLN A 202 -10.98 8.35 -21.11
N PRO A 203 -10.62 9.24 -20.17
CA PRO A 203 -9.41 10.06 -20.30
C PRO A 203 -8.11 9.26 -20.39
N PHE A 204 -8.11 7.98 -19.99
CA PHE A 204 -6.96 7.10 -20.10
C PHE A 204 -6.77 6.48 -21.48
N ILE A 205 -7.77 6.52 -22.38
CA ILE A 205 -7.67 5.97 -23.75
C ILE A 205 -6.45 6.53 -24.47
N PRO A 206 -6.27 7.85 -24.64
CA PRO A 206 -5.11 8.40 -25.35
C PRO A 206 -3.78 8.07 -24.65
N TYR A 207 -3.79 7.86 -23.34
CA TYR A 207 -2.61 7.46 -22.59
C TYR A 207 -2.23 6.00 -22.86
N LEU A 208 -3.21 5.10 -22.93
CA LEU A 208 -3.01 3.70 -23.30
C LEU A 208 -2.53 3.57 -24.76
N GLU A 209 -3.12 4.37 -25.69
CA GLU A 209 -2.71 4.41 -27.09
C GLU A 209 -1.26 4.92 -27.23
N LEU A 210 -0.88 5.95 -26.47
CA LEU A 210 0.50 6.45 -26.42
C LEU A 210 1.47 5.37 -25.95
N LEU A 211 1.06 4.53 -25.01
CA LEU A 211 1.83 3.40 -24.50
C LEU A 211 1.73 2.15 -25.42
N GLN A 212 1.05 2.26 -26.55
CA GLN A 212 0.84 1.20 -27.53
C GLN A 212 0.23 -0.08 -26.93
N ILE A 213 -0.71 0.11 -25.98
CA ILE A 213 -1.47 -1.00 -25.41
C ILE A 213 -2.64 -1.35 -26.34
N PRO A 214 -2.72 -2.59 -26.85
CA PRO A 214 -3.84 -3.02 -27.68
C PRO A 214 -5.18 -2.89 -26.94
N GLU A 215 -6.27 -2.75 -27.69
CA GLU A 215 -7.64 -2.66 -27.13
C GLU A 215 -7.77 -1.60 -26.02
N ALA A 216 -7.18 -0.41 -26.24
CA ALA A 216 -7.11 0.68 -25.28
C ALA A 216 -8.48 1.09 -24.71
N VAL A 217 -9.55 0.98 -25.50
CA VAL A 217 -10.92 1.29 -25.06
C VAL A 217 -11.38 0.29 -24.00
N ALA A 218 -11.22 -1.01 -24.24
CA ALA A 218 -11.58 -2.05 -23.28
C ALA A 218 -10.73 -1.94 -22.00
N ALA A 219 -9.43 -1.71 -22.14
CA ALA A 219 -8.53 -1.51 -21.02
C ALA A 219 -8.91 -0.27 -20.18
N SER A 220 -9.30 0.84 -20.80
CA SER A 220 -9.64 2.09 -20.10
C SER A 220 -10.83 1.94 -19.15
N GLN A 221 -11.82 1.12 -19.51
CA GLN A 221 -12.97 0.82 -18.67
C GLN A 221 -12.60 0.13 -17.35
N THR A 222 -11.49 -0.60 -17.35
CA THR A 222 -11.02 -1.34 -16.17
C THR A 222 -10.18 -0.46 -15.21
N ILE A 223 -9.59 0.64 -15.69
CA ILE A 223 -8.59 1.40 -14.92
C ILE A 223 -9.18 1.99 -13.66
N VAL A 224 -10.28 2.75 -13.77
CA VAL A 224 -10.80 3.52 -12.62
C VAL A 224 -11.70 2.67 -11.73
N ILE A 225 -12.26 1.59 -12.25
CA ILE A 225 -13.04 0.64 -11.45
C ILE A 225 -12.15 -0.05 -10.39
N GLY A 226 -10.83 -0.10 -10.61
CA GLY A 226 -9.84 -0.53 -9.61
C GLY A 226 -9.89 0.28 -8.31
N PHE A 227 -10.44 1.51 -8.31
CA PHE A 227 -10.70 2.26 -7.10
C PHE A 227 -11.83 1.67 -6.24
N ALA A 228 -12.81 1.02 -6.87
CA ALA A 228 -13.87 0.32 -6.14
C ALA A 228 -13.35 -1.00 -5.57
N ASP A 229 -12.74 -1.83 -6.43
CA ASP A 229 -12.26 -3.16 -6.07
C ASP A 229 -11.07 -3.58 -6.93
N MET A 230 -10.07 -4.21 -6.31
CA MET A 230 -8.85 -4.63 -6.98
C MET A 230 -9.06 -5.80 -7.96
N PHE A 231 -10.02 -6.67 -7.70
CA PHE A 231 -10.20 -7.90 -8.46
C PHE A 231 -11.11 -7.72 -9.69
N ILE A 232 -12.07 -6.79 -9.63
CA ILE A 232 -13.00 -6.50 -10.74
C ILE A 232 -12.28 -6.19 -12.06
N PRO A 233 -11.21 -5.36 -12.10
CA PRO A 233 -10.46 -5.13 -13.34
C PRO A 233 -9.97 -6.41 -14.00
N SER A 234 -9.52 -7.40 -13.21
CA SER A 234 -9.02 -8.68 -13.71
C SER A 234 -10.14 -9.57 -14.26
N ILE A 235 -11.32 -9.52 -13.64
CA ILE A 235 -12.52 -10.22 -14.14
C ILE A 235 -12.92 -9.65 -15.50
N MET A 236 -12.98 -8.32 -15.62
CA MET A 236 -13.31 -7.65 -16.89
C MET A 236 -12.25 -7.93 -17.97
N ALA A 237 -10.96 -7.87 -17.59
CA ALA A 237 -9.85 -8.10 -18.50
C ALA A 237 -9.80 -9.53 -19.04
N ALA A 238 -10.36 -10.52 -18.36
CA ALA A 238 -10.39 -11.91 -18.82
C ALA A 238 -11.09 -12.09 -20.19
N SER A 239 -11.97 -11.17 -20.57
CA SER A 239 -12.66 -11.15 -21.87
C SER A 239 -11.89 -10.43 -22.99
N ILE A 240 -10.78 -9.76 -22.69
CA ILE A 240 -9.93 -9.06 -23.64
C ILE A 240 -9.10 -10.10 -24.41
N GLU A 241 -9.01 -10.00 -25.75
CA GLU A 241 -8.28 -10.94 -26.57
C GLU A 241 -6.76 -10.83 -26.40
N SER A 242 -6.25 -9.60 -26.34
CA SER A 242 -4.82 -9.32 -26.19
C SER A 242 -4.27 -9.78 -24.84
N GLU A 243 -3.33 -10.74 -24.86
CA GLU A 243 -2.63 -11.19 -23.65
C GLU A 243 -1.82 -10.06 -23.00
N MET A 244 -1.19 -9.22 -23.81
CA MET A 244 -0.47 -8.05 -23.33
C MET A 244 -1.39 -7.10 -22.55
N THR A 245 -2.59 -6.85 -23.05
CA THR A 245 -3.55 -5.96 -22.40
C THR A 245 -4.07 -6.57 -21.09
N ARG A 246 -4.36 -7.89 -21.08
CA ARG A 246 -4.71 -8.62 -19.86
C ARG A 246 -3.61 -8.54 -18.80
N PHE A 247 -2.36 -8.72 -19.21
CA PHE A 247 -1.19 -8.58 -18.33
C PHE A 247 -1.10 -7.17 -17.73
N VAL A 248 -1.23 -6.13 -18.57
CA VAL A 248 -1.14 -4.73 -18.12
C VAL A 248 -2.26 -4.38 -17.14
N VAL A 249 -3.51 -4.75 -17.46
CA VAL A 249 -4.66 -4.49 -16.58
C VAL A 249 -4.50 -5.21 -15.24
N ALA A 250 -4.14 -6.49 -15.25
CA ALA A 250 -3.94 -7.28 -14.05
C ALA A 250 -2.79 -6.73 -13.17
N ALA A 251 -1.66 -6.37 -13.76
CA ALA A 251 -0.56 -5.78 -13.00
C ALA A 251 -0.90 -4.38 -12.47
N LEU A 252 -1.64 -3.59 -13.25
CA LEU A 252 -2.08 -2.27 -12.84
C LEU A 252 -3.04 -2.33 -11.66
N SER A 253 -4.04 -3.22 -11.68
CA SER A 253 -5.01 -3.37 -10.60
C SER A 253 -4.33 -3.64 -9.24
N ILE A 254 -3.27 -4.44 -9.23
CA ILE A 254 -2.47 -4.71 -8.02
C ILE A 254 -1.66 -3.48 -7.60
N THR A 255 -1.03 -2.79 -8.56
CA THR A 255 -0.13 -1.68 -8.23
C THR A 255 -0.84 -0.38 -7.89
N GLN A 256 -2.11 -0.24 -8.23
CA GLN A 256 -2.97 0.88 -7.81
C GLN A 256 -3.16 0.94 -6.29
N LEU A 257 -3.19 -0.19 -5.61
CA LEU A 257 -3.15 -0.38 -4.17
C LEU A 257 -4.35 0.18 -3.38
N ILE A 258 -4.97 1.28 -3.82
CA ILE A 258 -6.06 1.96 -3.12
C ILE A 258 -7.39 1.53 -3.74
N TYR A 259 -8.08 0.61 -3.08
CA TYR A 259 -9.41 0.15 -3.46
C TYR A 259 -10.35 0.21 -2.25
N MET A 260 -11.58 0.64 -2.51
CA MET A 260 -12.54 0.95 -1.43
C MET A 260 -13.15 -0.29 -0.80
N SER A 261 -13.06 -1.45 -1.46
CA SER A 261 -13.51 -2.73 -0.90
C SER A 261 -12.65 -3.21 0.28
N GLU A 262 -11.41 -2.69 0.45
CA GLU A 262 -10.54 -3.07 1.56
C GLU A 262 -9.58 -1.93 1.97
N VAL A 263 -8.46 -1.74 1.27
CA VAL A 263 -7.35 -0.85 1.68
C VAL A 263 -7.79 0.59 1.87
N GLY A 264 -8.54 1.15 0.92
CA GLY A 264 -9.04 2.51 1.01
C GLY A 264 -10.00 2.71 2.18
N ALA A 265 -10.92 1.76 2.39
CA ALA A 265 -11.86 1.80 3.50
C ALA A 265 -11.16 1.59 4.85
N LEU A 266 -10.15 0.70 4.93
CA LEU A 266 -9.32 0.52 6.12
C LEU A 266 -8.60 1.82 6.51
N ILE A 267 -8.00 2.52 5.54
CA ILE A 267 -7.35 3.81 5.79
C ILE A 267 -8.37 4.83 6.33
N LEU A 268 -9.55 4.93 5.70
CA LEU A 268 -10.61 5.85 6.14
C LEU A 268 -11.20 5.48 7.50
N GLY A 269 -11.27 4.19 7.83
CA GLY A 269 -11.70 3.69 9.13
C GLY A 269 -10.64 3.79 10.24
N SER A 270 -9.39 4.07 9.88
CA SER A 270 -8.25 4.17 10.78
C SER A 270 -8.02 5.62 11.26
N ARG A 271 -6.96 5.83 12.06
CA ARG A 271 -6.51 7.17 12.47
C ARG A 271 -5.56 7.84 11.48
N ILE A 272 -5.24 7.17 10.38
CA ILE A 272 -4.35 7.73 9.33
C ILE A 272 -5.04 8.96 8.74
N PRO A 273 -4.38 10.14 8.71
CA PRO A 273 -5.02 11.40 8.35
C PRO A 273 -5.12 11.59 6.82
N VAL A 274 -5.94 10.77 6.17
CA VAL A 274 -6.21 10.83 4.71
C VAL A 274 -7.72 10.79 4.49
N ASN A 275 -8.24 11.60 3.59
CA ASN A 275 -9.65 11.61 3.22
C ASN A 275 -9.87 10.92 1.86
N ILE A 276 -11.14 10.67 1.52
CA ILE A 276 -11.50 9.93 0.29
C ILE A 276 -11.04 10.63 -0.99
N PHE A 277 -11.09 11.95 -1.02
CA PHE A 277 -10.62 12.72 -2.18
C PHE A 277 -9.10 12.59 -2.36
N GLU A 278 -8.35 12.68 -1.27
CA GLU A 278 -6.90 12.46 -1.29
C GLU A 278 -6.55 11.03 -1.73
N LEU A 279 -7.31 10.03 -1.25
CA LEU A 279 -7.14 8.64 -1.70
C LEU A 279 -7.37 8.50 -3.20
N PHE A 280 -8.41 9.12 -3.73
CA PHE A 280 -8.68 9.10 -5.17
C PHE A 280 -7.56 9.77 -5.98
N VAL A 281 -7.08 10.94 -5.53
CA VAL A 281 -5.95 11.63 -6.19
C VAL A 281 -4.69 10.76 -6.16
N ILE A 282 -4.38 10.13 -5.02
CA ILE A 282 -3.22 9.22 -4.90
C ILE A 282 -3.40 8.00 -5.82
N PHE A 283 -4.60 7.43 -5.91
CA PHE A 283 -4.91 6.34 -6.82
C PHE A 283 -4.65 6.72 -8.29
N ILE A 284 -5.10 7.89 -8.72
CA ILE A 284 -4.83 8.40 -10.09
C ILE A 284 -3.33 8.62 -10.31
N LEU A 285 -2.62 9.23 -9.36
CA LEU A 285 -1.17 9.41 -9.45
C LEU A 285 -0.42 8.07 -9.54
N ARG A 286 -0.85 7.07 -8.75
CA ARG A 286 -0.28 5.72 -8.84
C ARG A 286 -0.50 5.14 -10.23
N THR A 287 -1.72 5.22 -10.75
CA THR A 287 -2.06 4.77 -12.11
C THR A 287 -1.15 5.41 -13.16
N LEU A 288 -1.02 6.74 -13.14
CA LEU A 288 -0.19 7.48 -14.10
C LEU A 288 1.31 7.10 -14.03
N ILE A 289 1.81 6.78 -12.84
CA ILE A 289 3.23 6.46 -12.65
C ILE A 289 3.52 4.98 -12.92
N THR A 290 2.62 4.07 -12.50
CA THR A 290 2.88 2.63 -12.61
C THR A 290 2.57 2.09 -14.00
N LEU A 291 1.57 2.65 -14.69
CA LEU A 291 1.15 2.18 -16.02
C LEU A 291 2.28 2.17 -17.05
N PRO A 292 3.09 3.22 -17.24
CA PRO A 292 4.20 3.18 -18.21
C PRO A 292 5.29 2.19 -17.83
N VAL A 293 5.51 1.95 -16.55
CA VAL A 293 6.49 0.94 -16.09
C VAL A 293 6.01 -0.45 -16.44
N ILE A 294 4.74 -0.75 -16.16
CA ILE A 294 4.10 -2.03 -16.47
C ILE A 294 4.06 -2.24 -17.98
N ALA A 295 3.66 -1.21 -18.75
CA ALA A 295 3.64 -1.26 -20.20
C ALA A 295 5.04 -1.54 -20.77
N GLY A 296 6.08 -0.89 -20.24
CA GLY A 296 7.46 -1.15 -20.63
C GLY A 296 7.91 -2.60 -20.41
N VAL A 297 7.52 -3.20 -19.28
CA VAL A 297 7.77 -4.63 -19.03
C VAL A 297 6.92 -5.50 -19.96
N ALA A 298 5.65 -5.15 -20.18
CA ALA A 298 4.78 -5.90 -21.09
C ALA A 298 5.35 -5.95 -22.51
N HIS A 299 5.86 -4.84 -23.05
CA HIS A 299 6.55 -4.81 -24.35
C HIS A 299 7.85 -5.61 -24.42
N LEU A 300 8.44 -5.98 -23.30
CA LEU A 300 9.61 -6.86 -23.26
C LEU A 300 9.22 -8.35 -23.20
N VAL A 301 8.00 -8.63 -22.78
CA VAL A 301 7.49 -10.00 -22.58
C VAL A 301 6.74 -10.48 -23.83
N PHE A 302 6.01 -9.58 -24.49
CA PHE A 302 5.19 -9.84 -25.68
C PHE A 302 5.81 -9.18 -26.92
#